data_3a95125f740caddf179c96e2609c766b
#
_entry.id   3a95125f740caddf179c96e2609c766b
#
_cell.length_a   1.000
_cell.length_b   1.000
_cell.length_c   1.000
_cell.angle_alpha   90.00
_cell.angle_beta   90.00
_cell.angle_gamma   90.00
#
_symmetry.space_group_name_H-M   'P 1'
#
loop_
_entity.id
_entity.type
_entity.pdbx_description
1 polymer ?
#
loop_
_entity_poly.entity_id
_entity_poly.type
_entity_poly.pdbx_seq_one_letter_code
_entity_poly.pdbx_strand_id
1 'polypeptide(L)'
;MISTAEDQDALVRREADQVLEVGSFLDGEAIVAAGKSFGAELLHPGYGFLSENARFAELTEAAGIVFVGPRPETMKLLGDKERAKALAQKLGVPTLEALGSRELSGLSAQELEKALHEKGLEPPYLVKAAGGGGGRGMRVVSKLSDLPRALERASEEALSGFADPTVFVERYLASPRHLEIQILGDGKGGGIFLGERECSMQRRHQKVIEEAPSPAVGSRLREAMGSAALALVRESRYRGAGTVEFLLDTEGRFYFLEVNTRLQVEHPVTEEVYGIDLVAAQFDVALGEWLPECPSRVPERWAIEARVLAEDPRSGFLPSPGPVLRYREPQGPGLRVDSGVAEGSRIHPGFDSLMAKVIASGESRGEAINRLADGLATMVVHGPRTNLPFLQAALRHPDFLAGRVTTDWIGSRLEELNRSLIPPELERRLSTAGFRERLAIVLRGEGSSSEDDPAARFLEIGNDYARVGSPYEEGALRLDFDRSSGELRISGPDLPEVRAVGSVVSPKDMALTVLGETLVLEDPRARVHRRRHHIPSEGEVRAPMAGRVLEVKVSAGDLVEEGAVLAVVESMKMQIEVKAAMGGRIEKVLVKEGEVLDGPELLAVIAG
;
A
#
# COMPACT_ATOMS: atom_id res chain seq x y z
N MET A 1 -2.87 21.46 -11.46
CA MET A 1 -3.22 20.04 -11.28
C MET A 1 -4.74 19.85 -11.32
N ILE A 2 -5.22 18.62 -11.54
CA ILE A 2 -6.64 18.26 -11.34
C ILE A 2 -6.89 17.77 -9.93
N SER A 3 -8.11 17.95 -9.42
CA SER A 3 -8.55 17.50 -8.09
C SER A 3 -10.05 17.18 -8.11
N THR A 4 -10.52 16.40 -7.13
CA THR A 4 -11.93 16.11 -6.91
C THR A 4 -12.42 16.68 -5.59
N ALA A 5 -13.71 16.68 -5.35
CA ALA A 5 -14.29 17.12 -4.06
C ALA A 5 -13.81 16.26 -2.87
N GLU A 6 -13.48 15.00 -3.11
CA GLU A 6 -12.97 14.07 -2.10
C GLU A 6 -11.48 14.27 -1.78
N ASP A 7 -10.75 15.03 -2.60
CA ASP A 7 -9.29 15.25 -2.52
C ASP A 7 -8.95 16.69 -2.06
N GLN A 8 -9.88 17.38 -1.37
CA GLN A 8 -9.70 18.79 -0.99
C GLN A 8 -8.56 19.02 0.00
N ASP A 9 -8.25 18.04 0.83
CA ASP A 9 -7.20 18.13 1.85
C ASP A 9 -5.83 17.59 1.37
N ALA A 10 -5.72 17.21 0.08
CA ALA A 10 -4.48 16.67 -0.47
C ALA A 10 -3.33 17.69 -0.41
N LEU A 11 -2.17 17.22 0.05
CA LEU A 11 -0.97 18.06 0.17
C LEU A 11 -0.60 18.72 -1.16
N VAL A 12 -0.69 17.99 -2.26
CA VAL A 12 -0.35 18.47 -3.60
C VAL A 12 -1.19 19.67 -4.06
N ARG A 13 -2.40 19.89 -3.51
CA ARG A 13 -3.18 21.10 -3.80
C ARG A 13 -2.52 22.38 -3.28
N ARG A 14 -1.71 22.26 -2.21
CA ARG A 14 -0.98 23.39 -1.62
C ARG A 14 0.28 23.73 -2.41
N GLU A 15 0.82 22.72 -3.13
CA GLU A 15 2.04 22.84 -3.93
C GLU A 15 1.75 23.27 -5.39
N ALA A 16 0.52 23.09 -5.87
CA ALA A 16 0.14 23.38 -7.23
C ALA A 16 -0.12 24.88 -7.44
N ASP A 17 0.42 25.47 -8.52
CA ASP A 17 0.15 26.86 -8.90
C ASP A 17 -1.33 27.09 -9.21
N GLN A 18 -2.01 26.08 -9.77
CA GLN A 18 -3.44 26.11 -10.04
C GLN A 18 -4.08 24.73 -9.89
N VAL A 19 -5.28 24.71 -9.32
CA VAL A 19 -6.10 23.50 -9.15
C VAL A 19 -7.35 23.62 -10.01
N LEU A 20 -7.59 22.59 -10.84
CA LEU A 20 -8.78 22.44 -11.67
C LEU A 20 -9.64 21.32 -11.11
N GLU A 21 -10.89 21.60 -10.77
CA GLU A 21 -11.79 20.59 -10.20
C GLU A 21 -12.47 19.79 -11.30
N VAL A 22 -12.51 18.47 -11.10
CA VAL A 22 -13.21 17.49 -11.94
C VAL A 22 -14.11 16.60 -11.10
N GLY A 23 -15.14 16.02 -11.69
CA GLY A 23 -16.08 15.16 -10.95
C GLY A 23 -15.48 13.82 -10.53
N SER A 24 -14.51 13.30 -11.30
CA SER A 24 -13.85 12.01 -11.03
C SER A 24 -12.50 11.94 -11.72
N PHE A 25 -11.51 11.30 -11.07
CA PHE A 25 -10.23 10.95 -11.70
C PHE A 25 -10.34 9.86 -12.77
N LEU A 26 -11.52 9.25 -12.94
CA LEU A 26 -11.82 8.28 -14.00
C LEU A 26 -12.54 8.90 -15.21
N ASP A 27 -12.92 10.18 -15.14
CA ASP A 27 -13.55 10.90 -16.24
C ASP A 27 -12.48 11.56 -17.14
N GLY A 28 -11.96 10.77 -18.09
CA GLY A 28 -10.92 11.23 -19.02
C GLY A 28 -11.36 12.40 -19.91
N GLU A 29 -12.65 12.50 -20.26
CA GLU A 29 -13.17 13.59 -21.09
C GLU A 29 -13.19 14.92 -20.29
N ALA A 30 -13.65 14.89 -19.05
CA ALA A 30 -13.62 16.05 -18.16
C ALA A 30 -12.19 16.51 -17.86
N ILE A 31 -11.26 15.57 -17.63
CA ILE A 31 -9.84 15.87 -17.39
C ILE A 31 -9.20 16.57 -18.61
N VAL A 32 -9.40 16.02 -19.81
CA VAL A 32 -8.88 16.61 -21.04
C VAL A 32 -9.49 17.97 -21.32
N ALA A 33 -10.80 18.14 -21.10
CA ALA A 33 -11.48 19.43 -21.25
C ALA A 33 -10.93 20.49 -20.29
N ALA A 34 -10.68 20.12 -19.02
CA ALA A 34 -10.06 20.97 -18.02
C ALA A 34 -8.62 21.38 -18.45
N GLY A 35 -7.80 20.41 -18.87
CA GLY A 35 -6.45 20.67 -19.39
C GLY A 35 -6.44 21.64 -20.59
N LYS A 36 -7.37 21.43 -21.54
CA LYS A 36 -7.51 22.30 -22.71
C LYS A 36 -7.93 23.72 -22.32
N SER A 37 -8.87 23.87 -21.39
CA SER A 37 -9.31 25.19 -20.91
C SER A 37 -8.20 25.93 -20.17
N PHE A 38 -7.31 25.21 -19.51
CA PHE A 38 -6.11 25.74 -18.85
C PHE A 38 -5.01 26.14 -19.85
N GLY A 39 -5.04 25.59 -21.05
CA GLY A 39 -3.96 25.74 -22.05
C GLY A 39 -2.78 24.81 -21.78
N ALA A 40 -3.03 23.63 -21.24
CA ALA A 40 -1.98 22.65 -20.99
C ALA A 40 -1.29 22.20 -22.26
N GLU A 41 0.03 22.17 -22.29
CA GLU A 41 0.86 21.64 -23.37
C GLU A 41 1.17 20.16 -23.14
N LEU A 42 1.31 19.75 -21.87
CA LEU A 42 1.66 18.40 -21.42
C LEU A 42 0.67 17.91 -20.37
N LEU A 43 0.37 16.62 -20.38
CA LEU A 43 -0.41 15.93 -19.35
C LEU A 43 0.39 14.74 -18.83
N HIS A 44 0.80 14.82 -17.56
CA HIS A 44 1.43 13.68 -16.86
C HIS A 44 0.36 12.91 -16.09
N PRO A 45 0.15 11.60 -16.36
CA PRO A 45 -0.95 10.84 -15.76
C PRO A 45 -0.66 10.35 -14.34
N GLY A 46 0.55 10.54 -13.82
CA GLY A 46 0.99 9.93 -12.56
C GLY A 46 1.05 8.41 -12.63
N TYR A 47 0.60 7.76 -11.56
CA TYR A 47 0.38 6.31 -11.49
C TYR A 47 -1.02 6.03 -10.90
N GLY A 48 -1.65 4.94 -11.33
CA GLY A 48 -3.04 4.63 -10.98
C GLY A 48 -4.08 5.28 -11.90
N PHE A 49 -5.37 5.14 -11.58
CA PHE A 49 -6.49 5.68 -12.34
C PHE A 49 -6.37 5.44 -13.87
N LEU A 50 -6.22 6.51 -14.65
CA LEU A 50 -6.16 6.48 -16.11
C LEU A 50 -4.72 6.39 -16.66
N SER A 51 -3.70 6.21 -15.84
CA SER A 51 -2.29 6.21 -16.29
C SER A 51 -1.95 5.12 -17.31
N GLU A 52 -2.69 4.01 -17.33
CA GLU A 52 -2.55 2.90 -18.29
C GLU A 52 -3.73 2.81 -19.28
N ASN A 53 -4.58 3.86 -19.32
CA ASN A 53 -5.74 3.88 -20.19
C ASN A 53 -5.40 4.43 -21.58
N ALA A 54 -5.33 3.54 -22.57
CA ALA A 54 -4.99 3.91 -23.95
C ALA A 54 -5.98 4.91 -24.57
N ARG A 55 -7.29 4.81 -24.23
CA ARG A 55 -8.30 5.76 -24.73
C ARG A 55 -8.08 7.16 -24.16
N PHE A 56 -7.69 7.25 -22.88
CA PHE A 56 -7.37 8.54 -22.27
C PHE A 56 -6.15 9.19 -22.92
N ALA A 57 -5.12 8.42 -23.23
CA ALA A 57 -3.98 8.91 -23.99
C ALA A 57 -4.38 9.38 -25.40
N GLU A 58 -5.25 8.63 -26.12
CA GLU A 58 -5.81 9.03 -27.41
C GLU A 58 -6.57 10.36 -27.33
N LEU A 59 -7.45 10.51 -26.33
CA LEU A 59 -8.22 11.73 -26.11
C LEU A 59 -7.32 12.94 -25.84
N THR A 60 -6.28 12.74 -25.04
CA THR A 60 -5.29 13.77 -24.69
C THR A 60 -4.54 14.24 -25.95
N GLU A 61 -4.00 13.31 -26.74
CA GLU A 61 -3.26 13.63 -27.96
C GLU A 61 -4.17 14.26 -29.05
N ALA A 62 -5.41 13.78 -29.16
CA ALA A 62 -6.41 14.37 -30.06
C ALA A 62 -6.81 15.80 -29.69
N ALA A 63 -6.70 16.17 -28.40
CA ALA A 63 -6.91 17.52 -27.91
C ALA A 63 -5.72 18.47 -28.16
N GLY A 64 -4.60 17.96 -28.71
CA GLY A 64 -3.37 18.70 -28.94
C GLY A 64 -2.47 18.83 -27.70
N ILE A 65 -2.73 18.04 -26.66
CA ILE A 65 -1.93 17.97 -25.43
C ILE A 65 -0.99 16.76 -25.53
N VAL A 66 0.29 16.91 -25.24
CA VAL A 66 1.25 15.81 -25.25
C VAL A 66 1.01 14.93 -24.04
N PHE A 67 0.68 13.66 -24.25
CA PHE A 67 0.58 12.69 -23.17
C PHE A 67 1.99 12.24 -22.73
N VAL A 68 2.35 12.45 -21.45
CA VAL A 68 3.66 12.07 -20.89
C VAL A 68 3.62 10.60 -20.51
N GLY A 69 3.95 9.76 -21.48
CA GLY A 69 3.88 8.30 -21.36
C GLY A 69 3.95 7.60 -22.72
N PRO A 70 3.68 6.29 -22.76
CA PRO A 70 3.66 5.52 -23.99
C PRO A 70 2.56 5.99 -24.95
N ARG A 71 2.72 5.65 -26.22
CA ARG A 71 1.67 5.88 -27.21
C ARG A 71 0.49 4.94 -26.97
N PRO A 72 -0.72 5.33 -27.38
CA PRO A 72 -1.92 4.51 -27.18
C PRO A 72 -1.79 3.08 -27.75
N GLU A 73 -1.14 2.92 -28.92
CA GLU A 73 -0.94 1.61 -29.54
C GLU A 73 -0.02 0.73 -28.71
N THR A 74 1.03 1.31 -28.14
CA THR A 74 1.98 0.63 -27.24
C THR A 74 1.28 0.21 -25.95
N MET A 75 0.43 1.08 -25.38
CA MET A 75 -0.38 0.75 -24.20
C MET A 75 -1.35 -0.39 -24.47
N LYS A 76 -2.05 -0.39 -25.62
CA LYS A 76 -2.94 -1.49 -26.03
C LYS A 76 -2.20 -2.81 -26.25
N LEU A 77 -0.95 -2.74 -26.74
CA LEU A 77 -0.14 -3.93 -27.01
C LEU A 77 0.42 -4.55 -25.74
N LEU A 78 1.01 -3.72 -24.87
CA LEU A 78 1.75 -4.19 -23.69
C LEU A 78 0.90 -4.26 -22.41
N GLY A 79 -0.19 -3.49 -22.33
CA GLY A 79 -1.14 -3.55 -21.22
C GLY A 79 -2.06 -4.77 -21.26
N ASP A 80 -2.24 -5.38 -22.43
CA ASP A 80 -2.96 -6.64 -22.58
C ASP A 80 -2.01 -7.82 -22.30
N LYS A 81 -2.28 -8.60 -21.26
CA LYS A 81 -1.38 -9.66 -20.79
C LYS A 81 -1.14 -10.77 -21.81
N GLU A 82 -2.15 -11.17 -22.58
CA GLU A 82 -2.00 -12.21 -23.60
C GLU A 82 -1.17 -11.69 -24.78
N ARG A 83 -1.43 -10.46 -25.23
CA ARG A 83 -0.66 -9.82 -26.33
C ARG A 83 0.78 -9.57 -25.94
N ALA A 84 1.01 -9.03 -24.73
CA ALA A 84 2.36 -8.80 -24.20
C ALA A 84 3.15 -10.11 -24.07
N LYS A 85 2.51 -11.17 -23.57
CA LYS A 85 3.12 -12.50 -23.48
C LYS A 85 3.43 -13.10 -24.85
N ALA A 86 2.51 -13.00 -25.80
CA ALA A 86 2.74 -13.46 -27.18
C ALA A 86 3.90 -12.70 -27.85
N LEU A 87 4.00 -11.39 -27.61
CA LEU A 87 5.13 -10.59 -28.07
C LEU A 87 6.44 -11.03 -27.42
N ALA A 88 6.46 -11.24 -26.11
CA ALA A 88 7.62 -11.73 -25.37
C ALA A 88 8.11 -13.08 -25.95
N GLN A 89 7.20 -14.02 -26.19
CA GLN A 89 7.51 -15.32 -26.82
C GLN A 89 8.11 -15.15 -28.22
N LYS A 90 7.51 -14.29 -29.06
CA LYS A 90 8.01 -13.98 -30.41
C LYS A 90 9.45 -13.45 -30.37
N LEU A 91 9.79 -12.70 -29.33
CA LEU A 91 11.12 -12.12 -29.15
C LEU A 91 12.10 -13.06 -28.41
N GLY A 92 11.69 -14.27 -28.08
CA GLY A 92 12.52 -15.25 -27.36
C GLY A 92 12.71 -14.92 -25.88
N VAL A 93 11.88 -14.05 -25.30
CA VAL A 93 11.88 -13.78 -23.86
C VAL A 93 11.22 -14.96 -23.15
N PRO A 94 11.84 -15.54 -22.10
CA PRO A 94 11.27 -16.66 -21.38
C PRO A 94 9.89 -16.33 -20.77
N THR A 95 8.91 -17.21 -20.97
CA THR A 95 7.56 -17.08 -20.40
C THR A 95 7.17 -18.39 -19.76
N LEU A 96 6.27 -18.34 -18.77
CA LEU A 96 5.67 -19.54 -18.22
C LEU A 96 4.75 -20.20 -19.26
N GLU A 97 4.67 -21.53 -19.23
CA GLU A 97 3.74 -22.28 -20.05
C GLU A 97 2.30 -21.88 -19.67
N ALA A 98 1.46 -21.69 -20.69
CA ALA A 98 0.08 -21.28 -20.48
C ALA A 98 -0.84 -21.87 -21.55
N LEU A 99 -2.10 -22.04 -21.19
CA LEU A 99 -3.22 -22.32 -22.09
C LEU A 99 -4.07 -21.05 -22.14
N GLY A 100 -4.05 -20.39 -23.31
CA GLY A 100 -4.71 -19.10 -23.53
C GLY A 100 -6.23 -19.20 -23.57
N SER A 101 -6.89 -18.07 -23.49
CA SER A 101 -8.36 -17.99 -23.47
C SER A 101 -9.01 -18.62 -24.70
N ARG A 102 -8.43 -18.42 -25.89
CA ARG A 102 -8.94 -19.03 -27.13
C ARG A 102 -8.81 -20.54 -27.14
N GLU A 103 -7.73 -21.08 -26.56
CA GLU A 103 -7.47 -22.50 -26.47
C GLU A 103 -8.39 -23.15 -25.43
N LEU A 104 -8.82 -22.43 -24.40
CA LEU A 104 -9.74 -22.89 -23.35
C LEU A 104 -11.21 -22.94 -23.80
N SER A 105 -11.55 -22.14 -24.82
CA SER A 105 -12.95 -21.91 -25.20
C SER A 105 -13.59 -23.19 -25.75
N GLY A 106 -14.68 -23.64 -25.11
CA GLY A 106 -15.53 -24.74 -25.58
C GLY A 106 -14.96 -26.14 -25.32
N LEU A 107 -13.86 -26.27 -24.58
CA LEU A 107 -13.28 -27.58 -24.26
C LEU A 107 -14.14 -28.35 -23.24
N SER A 108 -14.37 -29.62 -23.51
CA SER A 108 -14.82 -30.60 -22.51
C SER A 108 -13.72 -30.86 -21.47
N ALA A 109 -14.06 -31.47 -20.33
CA ALA A 109 -13.09 -31.79 -19.30
C ALA A 109 -11.92 -32.68 -19.80
N GLN A 110 -12.21 -33.63 -20.70
CA GLN A 110 -11.19 -34.52 -21.29
C GLN A 110 -10.28 -33.77 -22.28
N GLU A 111 -10.84 -32.86 -23.08
CA GLU A 111 -10.07 -32.03 -24.01
C GLU A 111 -9.20 -31.03 -23.26
N LEU A 112 -9.71 -30.46 -22.15
CA LEU A 112 -8.93 -29.59 -21.26
C LEU A 112 -7.74 -30.32 -20.67
N GLU A 113 -7.91 -31.52 -20.12
CA GLU A 113 -6.83 -32.35 -19.59
C GLU A 113 -5.75 -32.64 -20.66
N LYS A 114 -6.19 -33.02 -21.86
CA LYS A 114 -5.29 -33.25 -22.98
C LYS A 114 -4.52 -32.01 -23.38
N ALA A 115 -5.18 -30.85 -23.52
CA ALA A 115 -4.56 -29.58 -23.88
C ALA A 115 -3.52 -29.12 -22.83
N LEU A 116 -3.82 -29.29 -21.54
CA LEU A 116 -2.89 -29.00 -20.45
C LEU A 116 -1.63 -29.88 -20.53
N HIS A 117 -1.83 -31.19 -20.74
CA HIS A 117 -0.72 -32.13 -20.87
C HIS A 117 0.16 -31.83 -22.11
N GLU A 118 -0.44 -31.50 -23.25
CA GLU A 118 0.28 -31.11 -24.46
C GLU A 118 1.12 -29.82 -24.28
N LYS A 119 0.70 -28.93 -23.39
CA LYS A 119 1.43 -27.71 -22.99
C LYS A 119 2.43 -27.95 -21.85
N GLY A 120 2.55 -29.16 -21.32
CA GLY A 120 3.41 -29.45 -20.17
C GLY A 120 2.96 -28.77 -18.87
N LEU A 121 1.65 -28.51 -18.75
CA LEU A 121 1.05 -27.92 -17.55
C LEU A 121 0.62 -29.01 -16.58
N GLU A 122 1.18 -28.99 -15.40
CA GLU A 122 0.88 -29.89 -14.28
C GLU A 122 0.36 -29.11 -13.07
N PRO A 123 -0.45 -29.74 -12.20
CA PRO A 123 -0.88 -29.09 -10.95
C PRO A 123 0.30 -28.76 -10.02
N PRO A 124 0.23 -27.68 -9.27
CA PRO A 124 -0.88 -26.71 -9.22
C PRO A 124 -0.89 -25.78 -10.42
N TYR A 125 -2.09 -25.36 -10.82
CA TYR A 125 -2.31 -24.39 -11.88
C TYR A 125 -2.59 -23.01 -11.31
N LEU A 126 -2.33 -21.96 -12.10
CA LEU A 126 -2.72 -20.60 -11.79
C LEU A 126 -3.73 -20.11 -12.86
N VAL A 127 -4.98 -19.93 -12.45
CA VAL A 127 -6.02 -19.28 -13.27
C VAL A 127 -5.88 -17.78 -13.12
N LYS A 128 -5.88 -17.03 -14.24
CA LYS A 128 -5.74 -15.56 -14.26
C LYS A 128 -6.78 -14.92 -15.17
N ALA A 129 -7.29 -13.74 -14.77
CA ALA A 129 -8.05 -12.86 -15.65
C ALA A 129 -7.10 -12.08 -16.58
N ALA A 130 -7.45 -11.98 -17.86
CA ALA A 130 -6.62 -11.28 -18.86
C ALA A 130 -6.54 -9.76 -18.59
N GLY A 131 -7.67 -9.14 -18.22
CA GLY A 131 -7.75 -7.71 -17.85
C GLY A 131 -7.41 -7.41 -16.40
N GLY A 132 -7.10 -8.43 -15.56
CA GLY A 132 -6.85 -8.29 -14.13
C GLY A 132 -5.48 -7.68 -13.82
N GLY A 133 -5.42 -6.87 -12.75
CA GLY A 133 -4.20 -6.29 -12.19
C GLY A 133 -4.15 -6.42 -10.67
N GLY A 134 -2.95 -6.30 -10.08
CA GLY A 134 -2.76 -6.32 -8.62
C GLY A 134 -3.24 -7.61 -7.94
N GLY A 135 -3.20 -8.75 -8.63
CA GLY A 135 -3.61 -10.05 -8.08
C GLY A 135 -5.11 -10.33 -8.06
N ARG A 136 -5.95 -9.42 -8.51
CA ARG A 136 -7.40 -9.66 -8.65
C ARG A 136 -7.66 -10.63 -9.81
N GLY A 137 -8.63 -11.53 -9.62
CA GLY A 137 -8.96 -12.55 -10.63
C GLY A 137 -7.90 -13.65 -10.78
N MET A 138 -7.06 -13.88 -9.75
CA MET A 138 -6.08 -14.97 -9.71
C MET A 138 -6.48 -16.05 -8.72
N ARG A 139 -6.29 -17.33 -9.12
CA ARG A 139 -6.67 -18.46 -8.30
C ARG A 139 -5.74 -19.66 -8.51
N VAL A 140 -5.14 -20.14 -7.42
CA VAL A 140 -4.33 -21.36 -7.44
C VAL A 140 -5.26 -22.58 -7.36
N VAL A 141 -5.05 -23.55 -8.26
CA VAL A 141 -5.86 -24.78 -8.38
C VAL A 141 -4.94 -25.99 -8.23
N SER A 142 -5.07 -26.69 -7.11
CA SER A 142 -4.17 -27.80 -6.75
C SER A 142 -4.57 -29.13 -7.42
N LYS A 143 -5.79 -29.25 -7.94
CA LYS A 143 -6.28 -30.50 -8.57
C LYS A 143 -6.98 -30.18 -9.88
N LEU A 144 -6.72 -31.02 -10.89
CA LEU A 144 -7.37 -30.90 -12.20
C LEU A 144 -8.91 -30.91 -12.11
N SER A 145 -9.47 -31.73 -11.21
CA SER A 145 -10.92 -31.84 -11.00
C SER A 145 -11.59 -30.50 -10.63
N ASP A 146 -10.85 -29.60 -10.00
CA ASP A 146 -11.35 -28.31 -9.50
C ASP A 146 -11.22 -27.20 -10.54
N LEU A 147 -10.44 -27.43 -11.61
CA LEU A 147 -10.09 -26.42 -12.60
C LEU A 147 -11.29 -25.87 -13.37
N PRO A 148 -12.27 -26.67 -13.86
CA PRO A 148 -13.43 -26.14 -14.56
C PRO A 148 -14.23 -25.13 -13.72
N ARG A 149 -14.50 -25.48 -12.47
CA ARG A 149 -15.21 -24.59 -11.53
C ARG A 149 -14.40 -23.34 -11.18
N ALA A 150 -13.07 -23.46 -11.11
CA ALA A 150 -12.19 -22.34 -10.86
C ALA A 150 -12.17 -21.35 -12.04
N LEU A 151 -12.19 -21.85 -13.29
CA LEU A 151 -12.29 -21.05 -14.50
C LEU A 151 -13.61 -20.27 -14.57
N GLU A 152 -14.73 -20.95 -14.31
CA GLU A 152 -16.04 -20.34 -14.30
C GLU A 152 -16.11 -19.16 -13.31
N ARG A 153 -15.72 -19.39 -12.05
CA ARG A 153 -15.69 -18.36 -11.01
C ARG A 153 -14.73 -17.22 -11.33
N ALA A 154 -13.55 -17.53 -11.87
CA ALA A 154 -12.59 -16.49 -12.25
C ALA A 154 -13.12 -15.64 -13.40
N SER A 155 -13.86 -16.23 -14.34
CA SER A 155 -14.50 -15.52 -15.45
C SER A 155 -15.63 -14.59 -14.97
N GLU A 156 -16.47 -15.05 -14.04
CA GLU A 156 -17.53 -14.23 -13.43
C GLU A 156 -16.92 -13.04 -12.66
N GLU A 157 -15.89 -13.28 -11.85
CA GLU A 157 -15.19 -12.23 -11.11
C GLU A 157 -14.51 -11.24 -12.06
N ALA A 158 -13.93 -11.71 -13.17
CA ALA A 158 -13.29 -10.89 -14.19
C ALA A 158 -14.30 -10.00 -14.92
N LEU A 159 -15.46 -10.55 -15.27
CA LEU A 159 -16.55 -9.79 -15.88
C LEU A 159 -17.06 -8.68 -14.96
N SER A 160 -17.25 -9.00 -13.68
CA SER A 160 -17.73 -8.03 -12.68
C SER A 160 -16.67 -6.95 -12.37
N GLY A 161 -15.39 -7.33 -12.24
CA GLY A 161 -14.34 -6.41 -11.84
C GLY A 161 -13.70 -5.61 -12.96
N PHE A 162 -13.66 -6.15 -14.19
CA PHE A 162 -12.90 -5.59 -15.32
C PHE A 162 -13.76 -5.44 -16.59
N ALA A 163 -15.04 -5.81 -16.55
CA ALA A 163 -15.93 -5.88 -17.72
C ALA A 163 -15.41 -6.79 -18.86
N ASP A 164 -14.50 -7.73 -18.55
CA ASP A 164 -13.93 -8.69 -19.48
C ASP A 164 -13.86 -10.08 -18.83
N PRO A 165 -14.63 -11.09 -19.29
CA PRO A 165 -14.68 -12.43 -18.71
C PRO A 165 -13.49 -13.31 -19.09
N THR A 166 -12.52 -12.77 -19.85
CA THR A 166 -11.40 -13.52 -20.41
C THR A 166 -10.47 -14.03 -19.32
N VAL A 167 -10.27 -15.35 -19.29
CA VAL A 167 -9.35 -16.04 -18.35
C VAL A 167 -8.42 -16.99 -19.09
N PHE A 168 -7.26 -17.26 -18.50
CA PHE A 168 -6.29 -18.24 -19.00
C PHE A 168 -5.68 -19.04 -17.85
N VAL A 169 -5.06 -20.18 -18.18
CA VAL A 169 -4.36 -21.05 -17.21
C VAL A 169 -2.88 -20.98 -17.44
N GLU A 170 -2.11 -20.84 -16.38
CA GLU A 170 -0.65 -20.75 -16.42
C GLU A 170 -0.02 -21.71 -15.40
N ARG A 171 1.23 -22.13 -15.64
CA ARG A 171 2.01 -22.86 -14.66
C ARG A 171 2.17 -22.03 -13.38
N TYR A 172 1.84 -22.64 -12.25
CA TYR A 172 2.09 -22.01 -10.96
C TYR A 172 3.56 -22.18 -10.56
N LEU A 173 4.19 -21.08 -10.17
CA LEU A 173 5.51 -21.11 -9.52
C LEU A 173 5.33 -21.02 -8.01
N ALA A 174 5.91 -21.99 -7.30
CA ALA A 174 5.92 -21.94 -5.84
C ALA A 174 7.01 -20.96 -5.36
N SER A 175 6.63 -20.04 -4.48
CA SER A 175 7.54 -19.12 -3.81
C SER A 175 8.55 -18.41 -4.73
N PRO A 176 8.12 -17.81 -5.86
CA PRO A 176 9.05 -17.10 -6.74
C PRO A 176 9.47 -15.77 -6.11
N ARG A 177 10.54 -15.18 -6.66
CA ARG A 177 10.82 -13.75 -6.48
C ARG A 177 10.11 -12.94 -7.53
N HIS A 178 9.69 -11.76 -7.17
CA HIS A 178 9.15 -10.75 -8.07
C HIS A 178 10.21 -9.70 -8.34
N LEU A 179 10.73 -9.71 -9.55
CA LEU A 179 11.74 -8.77 -10.03
C LEU A 179 11.17 -7.93 -11.15
N GLU A 180 11.68 -6.72 -11.30
CA GLU A 180 11.25 -5.85 -12.38
C GLU A 180 12.40 -5.01 -12.91
N ILE A 181 12.40 -4.76 -14.23
CA ILE A 181 13.40 -3.95 -14.91
C ILE A 181 12.82 -2.57 -15.21
N GLN A 182 13.47 -1.52 -14.70
CA GLN A 182 13.14 -0.14 -15.09
C GLN A 182 13.61 0.13 -16.51
N ILE A 183 12.69 0.52 -17.37
CA ILE A 183 13.00 0.93 -18.75
C ILE A 183 12.70 2.42 -18.96
N LEU A 184 13.42 3.03 -19.89
CA LEU A 184 13.14 4.34 -20.45
C LEU A 184 13.34 4.28 -21.97
N GLY A 185 12.28 4.52 -22.75
CA GLY A 185 12.26 4.40 -24.20
C GLY A 185 12.07 5.75 -24.89
N ASP A 186 12.67 5.93 -26.07
CA ASP A 186 12.63 7.17 -26.86
C ASP A 186 11.41 7.30 -27.80
N GLY A 187 10.54 6.28 -27.85
CA GLY A 187 9.40 6.23 -28.76
C GLY A 187 9.77 5.94 -30.23
N LYS A 188 11.04 5.70 -30.54
CA LYS A 188 11.55 5.44 -31.90
C LYS A 188 12.14 4.03 -32.03
N GLY A 189 12.26 3.30 -30.93
CA GLY A 189 12.85 1.96 -30.85
C GLY A 189 14.19 1.94 -30.12
N GLY A 190 14.71 3.10 -29.70
CA GLY A 190 15.82 3.21 -28.77
C GLY A 190 15.33 3.17 -27.34
N GLY A 191 16.23 2.81 -26.40
CA GLY A 191 15.92 2.78 -24.99
C GLY A 191 17.09 2.32 -24.13
N ILE A 192 16.98 2.59 -22.86
CA ILE A 192 17.91 2.13 -21.81
C ILE A 192 17.14 1.35 -20.74
N PHE A 193 17.85 0.51 -19.98
CA PHE A 193 17.36 -0.05 -18.75
C PHE A 193 18.23 0.40 -17.57
N LEU A 194 17.60 0.61 -16.43
CA LEU A 194 18.21 1.13 -15.19
C LEU A 194 18.13 0.07 -14.09
N GLY A 195 18.71 -1.11 -14.38
CA GLY A 195 18.76 -2.23 -13.46
C GLY A 195 17.41 -2.79 -13.07
N GLU A 196 17.45 -3.61 -12.04
CA GLU A 196 16.27 -4.27 -11.48
C GLU A 196 15.92 -3.73 -10.10
N ARG A 197 14.63 -3.91 -9.74
CA ARG A 197 14.09 -3.82 -8.39
C ARG A 197 13.63 -5.19 -7.92
N GLU A 198 13.85 -5.46 -6.64
CA GLU A 198 13.32 -6.61 -5.91
C GLU A 198 12.01 -6.21 -5.24
N CYS A 199 10.90 -6.85 -5.62
CA CYS A 199 9.55 -6.52 -5.17
C CYS A 199 8.86 -7.71 -4.48
N SER A 200 9.62 -8.70 -4.03
CA SER A 200 9.08 -9.92 -3.41
C SER A 200 8.45 -9.69 -2.03
N MET A 201 8.82 -8.60 -1.34
CA MET A 201 8.20 -8.23 -0.07
C MET A 201 6.80 -7.65 -0.33
N GLN A 202 5.83 -8.54 -0.49
CA GLN A 202 4.47 -8.17 -0.86
C GLN A 202 3.42 -8.97 -0.09
N ARG A 203 2.24 -8.39 0.07
CA ARG A 203 1.07 -9.03 0.69
C ARG A 203 -0.08 -9.04 -0.31
N ARG A 204 -0.63 -10.22 -0.62
CA ARG A 204 -1.72 -10.36 -1.60
C ARG A 204 -1.42 -9.59 -2.90
N HIS A 205 -0.18 -9.70 -3.39
CA HIS A 205 0.34 -9.01 -4.58
C HIS A 205 0.46 -7.46 -4.44
N GLN A 206 0.28 -6.92 -3.26
CA GLN A 206 0.57 -5.52 -2.96
C GLN A 206 1.98 -5.42 -2.39
N LYS A 207 2.86 -4.71 -3.08
CA LYS A 207 4.25 -4.46 -2.67
C LYS A 207 4.27 -3.62 -1.39
N VAL A 208 5.20 -3.89 -0.48
CA VAL A 208 5.30 -3.25 0.85
C VAL A 208 6.70 -2.70 1.11
N ILE A 209 7.73 -3.45 0.71
CA ILE A 209 9.13 -3.03 0.73
C ILE A 209 9.75 -3.42 -0.60
N GLU A 210 10.43 -2.48 -1.22
CA GLU A 210 11.15 -2.67 -2.48
C GLU A 210 12.61 -2.27 -2.32
N GLU A 211 13.50 -2.93 -3.06
CA GLU A 211 14.93 -2.60 -3.03
C GLU A 211 15.57 -2.65 -4.42
N ALA A 212 16.58 -1.84 -4.61
CA ALA A 212 17.46 -1.86 -5.78
C ALA A 212 18.93 -1.77 -5.33
N PRO A 213 19.81 -2.58 -5.92
CA PRO A 213 19.54 -3.75 -6.74
C PRO A 213 18.97 -4.93 -5.93
N SER A 214 18.55 -6.01 -6.60
CA SER A 214 18.12 -7.24 -5.93
C SER A 214 19.32 -8.02 -5.35
N PRO A 215 19.23 -8.53 -4.10
CA PRO A 215 20.26 -9.40 -3.53
C PRO A 215 20.37 -10.76 -4.24
N ALA A 216 19.38 -11.12 -5.08
CA ALA A 216 19.34 -12.39 -5.81
C ALA A 216 19.90 -12.28 -7.24
N VAL A 217 20.21 -11.08 -7.72
CA VAL A 217 20.54 -10.83 -9.13
C VAL A 217 22.02 -10.45 -9.29
N GLY A 218 22.79 -11.36 -9.88
CA GLY A 218 24.14 -11.06 -10.32
C GLY A 218 24.18 -10.35 -11.68
N SER A 219 25.35 -9.84 -12.07
CA SER A 219 25.54 -9.04 -13.28
C SER A 219 25.07 -9.75 -14.57
N ARG A 220 25.31 -11.06 -14.69
CA ARG A 220 24.89 -11.85 -15.86
C ARG A 220 23.35 -11.94 -15.97
N LEU A 221 22.66 -12.15 -14.86
CA LEU A 221 21.19 -12.24 -14.84
C LEU A 221 20.57 -10.87 -15.10
N ARG A 222 21.13 -9.80 -14.50
CA ARG A 222 20.72 -8.40 -14.75
C ARG A 222 20.80 -8.05 -16.23
N GLU A 223 21.91 -8.37 -16.89
CA GLU A 223 22.08 -8.10 -18.30
C GLU A 223 21.11 -8.91 -19.17
N ALA A 224 20.84 -10.17 -18.82
CA ALA A 224 19.90 -11.01 -19.54
C ALA A 224 18.45 -10.48 -19.43
N MET A 225 18.03 -10.10 -18.22
CA MET A 225 16.71 -9.50 -17.98
C MET A 225 16.58 -8.13 -18.64
N GLY A 226 17.60 -7.27 -18.52
CA GLY A 226 17.64 -5.96 -19.16
C GLY A 226 17.57 -6.06 -20.69
N SER A 227 18.31 -7.01 -21.30
CA SER A 227 18.25 -7.26 -22.74
C SER A 227 16.88 -7.74 -23.19
N ALA A 228 16.22 -8.59 -22.40
CA ALA A 228 14.86 -9.04 -22.66
C ALA A 228 13.86 -7.88 -22.60
N ALA A 229 13.99 -7.00 -21.59
CA ALA A 229 13.18 -5.78 -21.50
C ALA A 229 13.39 -4.83 -22.67
N LEU A 230 14.65 -4.60 -23.10
CA LEU A 230 14.95 -3.75 -24.25
C LEU A 230 14.47 -4.34 -25.58
N ALA A 231 14.35 -5.65 -25.71
CA ALA A 231 13.73 -6.25 -26.90
C ALA A 231 12.26 -5.85 -27.03
N LEU A 232 11.52 -5.83 -25.91
CA LEU A 232 10.13 -5.33 -25.86
C LEU A 232 10.05 -3.83 -26.16
N VAL A 233 10.94 -3.01 -25.58
CA VAL A 233 11.03 -1.56 -25.84
C VAL A 233 11.21 -1.29 -27.34
N ARG A 234 12.13 -1.99 -27.97
CA ARG A 234 12.44 -1.82 -29.40
C ARG A 234 11.27 -2.17 -30.27
N GLU A 235 10.68 -3.36 -30.09
CA GLU A 235 9.60 -3.84 -30.96
C GLU A 235 8.32 -3.01 -30.79
N SER A 236 8.00 -2.55 -29.56
CA SER A 236 6.83 -1.74 -29.29
C SER A 236 7.03 -0.24 -29.51
N ARG A 237 8.27 0.20 -29.83
CA ARG A 237 8.66 1.61 -29.89
C ARG A 237 8.19 2.38 -28.63
N TYR A 238 8.53 1.82 -27.48
CA TYR A 238 8.13 2.36 -26.19
C TYR A 238 8.61 3.80 -25.98
N ARG A 239 7.75 4.67 -25.45
CA ARG A 239 8.03 6.07 -25.12
C ARG A 239 7.86 6.33 -23.64
N GLY A 240 8.84 6.97 -22.98
CA GLY A 240 8.82 7.32 -21.57
C GLY A 240 9.25 6.19 -20.65
N ALA A 241 9.00 6.35 -19.34
CA ALA A 241 9.31 5.35 -18.33
C ALA A 241 8.27 4.22 -18.33
N GLY A 242 8.75 3.00 -18.06
CA GLY A 242 7.92 1.82 -17.88
C GLY A 242 8.70 0.76 -17.15
N THR A 243 8.02 -0.34 -16.84
CA THR A 243 8.61 -1.43 -16.06
C THR A 243 8.22 -2.77 -16.67
N VAL A 244 9.21 -3.64 -16.87
CA VAL A 244 9.00 -5.02 -17.31
C VAL A 244 9.16 -5.93 -16.11
N GLU A 245 8.09 -6.59 -15.70
CA GLU A 245 8.04 -7.46 -14.54
C GLU A 245 8.38 -8.91 -14.89
N PHE A 246 9.12 -9.58 -14.00
CA PHE A 246 9.56 -10.95 -14.13
C PHE A 246 9.37 -11.73 -12.84
N LEU A 247 9.14 -13.02 -12.96
CA LEU A 247 9.26 -13.97 -11.86
C LEU A 247 10.61 -14.70 -11.96
N LEU A 248 11.31 -14.81 -10.84
CA LEU A 248 12.54 -15.59 -10.73
C LEU A 248 12.25 -16.85 -9.89
N ASP A 249 12.52 -18.03 -10.46
CA ASP A 249 12.37 -19.28 -9.72
C ASP A 249 13.58 -19.60 -8.83
N THR A 250 13.47 -20.66 -8.05
CA THR A 250 14.54 -21.12 -7.13
C THR A 250 15.78 -21.68 -7.84
N GLU A 251 15.69 -21.93 -9.15
CA GLU A 251 16.80 -22.38 -9.99
C GLU A 251 17.52 -21.23 -10.70
N GLY A 252 17.06 -19.99 -10.47
CA GLY A 252 17.65 -18.78 -11.06
C GLY A 252 17.19 -18.53 -12.51
N ARG A 253 16.08 -19.12 -12.94
CA ARG A 253 15.46 -18.86 -14.25
C ARG A 253 14.42 -17.78 -14.10
N PHE A 254 14.43 -16.79 -14.99
CA PHE A 254 13.43 -15.73 -15.00
C PHE A 254 12.39 -15.93 -16.09
N TYR A 255 11.18 -15.47 -15.81
CA TYR A 255 10.03 -15.58 -16.70
C TYR A 255 9.30 -14.23 -16.77
N PHE A 256 8.99 -13.77 -17.95
CA PHE A 256 8.19 -12.57 -18.19
C PHE A 256 6.82 -12.69 -17.51
N LEU A 257 6.41 -11.64 -16.80
CA LEU A 257 5.12 -11.56 -16.15
C LEU A 257 4.18 -10.57 -16.84
N GLU A 258 4.54 -9.30 -16.88
CA GLU A 258 3.76 -8.22 -17.52
C GLU A 258 4.62 -6.96 -17.77
N VAL A 259 4.05 -5.97 -18.46
CA VAL A 259 4.63 -4.64 -18.60
C VAL A 259 3.68 -3.62 -17.97
N ASN A 260 4.19 -2.84 -17.04
CA ASN A 260 3.48 -1.66 -16.55
C ASN A 260 3.86 -0.46 -17.42
N THR A 261 2.87 0.04 -18.15
CA THR A 261 3.06 1.09 -19.16
C THR A 261 3.00 2.50 -18.57
N ARG A 262 3.55 2.66 -17.38
CA ARG A 262 3.57 3.89 -16.57
C ARG A 262 4.77 3.93 -15.64
N LEU A 263 4.93 5.05 -14.95
CA LEU A 263 5.83 5.14 -13.80
C LEU A 263 5.33 4.25 -12.66
N GLN A 264 6.22 3.54 -11.98
CA GLN A 264 5.91 2.72 -10.81
C GLN A 264 5.99 3.54 -9.52
N VAL A 265 5.26 3.11 -8.47
CA VAL A 265 5.32 3.74 -7.14
C VAL A 265 6.74 3.70 -6.59
N GLU A 266 7.41 2.58 -6.77
CA GLU A 266 8.75 2.23 -6.29
C GLU A 266 9.92 2.75 -7.16
N HIS A 267 9.64 3.65 -8.13
CA HIS A 267 10.70 4.26 -8.94
C HIS A 267 11.81 4.95 -8.13
N PRO A 268 11.54 5.51 -6.93
CA PRO A 268 12.57 6.23 -6.18
C PRO A 268 13.80 5.39 -5.82
N VAL A 269 13.66 4.07 -5.61
CA VAL A 269 14.86 3.24 -5.33
C VAL A 269 15.79 3.18 -6.54
N THR A 270 15.26 3.23 -7.75
CA THR A 270 16.07 3.33 -8.98
C THR A 270 16.71 4.70 -9.11
N GLU A 271 15.97 5.77 -8.82
CA GLU A 271 16.51 7.14 -8.83
C GLU A 271 17.68 7.30 -7.87
N GLU A 272 17.56 6.79 -6.63
CA GLU A 272 18.62 6.84 -5.62
C GLU A 272 19.86 6.02 -6.01
N VAL A 273 19.69 4.89 -6.70
CA VAL A 273 20.81 4.03 -7.11
C VAL A 273 21.54 4.59 -8.32
N TYR A 274 20.82 5.16 -9.28
CA TYR A 274 21.38 5.60 -10.56
C TYR A 274 21.60 7.11 -10.66
N GLY A 275 21.14 7.89 -9.68
CA GLY A 275 21.29 9.36 -9.66
C GLY A 275 20.52 10.04 -10.80
N ILE A 276 19.35 9.55 -11.14
CA ILE A 276 18.50 10.05 -12.23
C ILE A 276 17.12 10.44 -11.69
N ASP A 277 16.56 11.51 -12.22
CA ASP A 277 15.15 11.87 -12.03
C ASP A 277 14.34 11.27 -13.20
N LEU A 278 13.59 10.20 -12.89
CA LEU A 278 12.78 9.48 -13.90
C LEU A 278 11.58 10.30 -14.36
N VAL A 279 11.03 11.14 -13.50
CA VAL A 279 9.88 12.01 -13.84
C VAL A 279 10.34 13.10 -14.80
N ALA A 280 11.46 13.77 -14.51
CA ALA A 280 12.06 14.74 -15.43
C ALA A 280 12.38 14.08 -16.78
N ALA A 281 13.01 12.89 -16.76
CA ALA A 281 13.30 12.15 -17.98
C ALA A 281 12.05 11.77 -18.79
N GLN A 282 10.90 11.53 -18.16
CA GLN A 282 9.63 11.33 -18.87
C GLN A 282 9.19 12.58 -19.64
N PHE A 283 9.33 13.77 -19.04
CA PHE A 283 9.03 15.04 -19.70
C PHE A 283 9.96 15.28 -20.87
N ASP A 284 11.28 15.09 -20.69
CA ASP A 284 12.28 15.27 -21.76
C ASP A 284 11.98 14.39 -22.97
N VAL A 285 11.70 13.10 -22.71
CA VAL A 285 11.31 12.16 -23.77
C VAL A 285 10.00 12.55 -24.45
N ALA A 286 9.00 13.02 -23.69
CA ALA A 286 7.71 13.43 -24.24
C ALA A 286 7.85 14.66 -25.14
N LEU A 287 8.77 15.56 -24.84
CA LEU A 287 9.13 16.73 -25.64
C LEU A 287 10.01 16.38 -26.84
N GLY A 288 10.46 15.14 -26.96
CA GLY A 288 11.29 14.66 -28.07
C GLY A 288 12.78 14.88 -27.89
N GLU A 289 13.19 15.23 -26.68
CA GLU A 289 14.57 15.37 -26.28
C GLU A 289 15.26 14.01 -26.13
N TRP A 290 16.57 14.04 -25.98
CA TRP A 290 17.39 12.82 -25.93
C TRP A 290 17.18 12.05 -24.62
N LEU A 291 17.31 10.69 -24.69
CA LEU A 291 17.41 9.86 -23.50
C LEU A 291 18.68 10.22 -22.72
N PRO A 292 18.60 10.27 -21.39
CA PRO A 292 19.79 10.47 -20.57
C PRO A 292 20.81 9.37 -20.85
N GLU A 293 22.10 9.70 -20.78
CA GLU A 293 23.14 8.67 -20.78
C GLU A 293 22.94 7.79 -19.55
N CYS A 294 22.94 6.47 -19.75
CA CYS A 294 22.87 5.55 -18.61
C CYS A 294 24.15 5.68 -17.77
N PRO A 295 24.08 6.17 -16.53
CA PRO A 295 25.28 6.53 -15.78
C PRO A 295 26.21 5.34 -15.49
N SER A 296 25.66 4.16 -15.27
CA SER A 296 26.40 2.90 -15.10
C SER A 296 25.44 1.73 -15.24
N ARG A 297 25.88 0.64 -15.87
CA ARG A 297 25.11 -0.62 -15.89
C ARG A 297 25.26 -1.43 -14.60
N VAL A 298 26.25 -1.09 -13.78
CA VAL A 298 26.52 -1.73 -12.51
C VAL A 298 26.14 -0.76 -11.39
N PRO A 299 25.14 -1.09 -10.57
CA PRO A 299 24.79 -0.25 -9.45
C PRO A 299 25.92 -0.23 -8.41
N GLU A 300 26.31 0.97 -8.01
CA GLU A 300 27.37 1.20 -7.01
C GLU A 300 26.77 1.46 -5.61
N ARG A 301 25.48 1.65 -5.52
CA ARG A 301 24.73 1.96 -4.30
C ARG A 301 23.55 1.02 -4.14
N TRP A 302 22.96 1.02 -2.95
CA TRP A 302 21.73 0.32 -2.62
C TRP A 302 20.68 1.33 -2.16
N ALA A 303 19.44 1.10 -2.54
CA ALA A 303 18.30 1.84 -2.00
C ALA A 303 17.17 0.89 -1.64
N ILE A 304 16.46 1.21 -0.58
CA ILE A 304 15.32 0.42 -0.09
C ILE A 304 14.19 1.40 0.22
N GLU A 305 13.01 1.11 -0.29
CA GLU A 305 11.77 1.85 -0.05
C GLU A 305 10.86 1.05 0.87
N ALA A 306 10.21 1.71 1.80
CA ALA A 306 9.11 1.16 2.58
C ALA A 306 7.85 2.00 2.36
N ARG A 307 6.75 1.35 2.01
CA ARG A 307 5.44 2.00 1.87
C ARG A 307 4.76 2.12 3.23
N VAL A 308 4.58 3.34 3.70
CA VAL A 308 3.81 3.62 4.91
C VAL A 308 2.34 3.73 4.55
N LEU A 309 1.57 2.76 5.04
CA LEU A 309 0.17 2.57 4.71
C LEU A 309 -0.71 2.86 5.94
N ALA A 310 -1.85 3.53 5.73
CA ALA A 310 -2.90 3.69 6.75
C ALA A 310 -3.69 2.38 6.89
N GLU A 311 -3.05 1.35 7.42
CA GLU A 311 -3.60 0.00 7.60
C GLU A 311 -3.17 -0.57 8.96
N ASP A 312 -4.03 -1.38 9.57
CA ASP A 312 -3.72 -2.08 10.83
C ASP A 312 -3.29 -3.53 10.58
N PRO A 313 -1.98 -3.87 10.60
CA PRO A 313 -1.50 -5.24 10.38
C PRO A 313 -2.04 -6.25 11.40
N ARG A 314 -2.29 -5.82 12.64
CA ARG A 314 -2.81 -6.69 13.71
C ARG A 314 -4.29 -7.06 13.50
N SER A 315 -5.01 -6.23 12.77
CA SER A 315 -6.40 -6.47 12.38
C SER A 315 -6.51 -6.98 10.93
N GLY A 316 -5.51 -7.72 10.43
CA GLY A 316 -5.51 -8.26 9.07
C GLY A 316 -5.29 -7.22 7.98
N PHE A 317 -4.63 -6.10 8.30
CA PHE A 317 -4.41 -4.93 7.43
C PHE A 317 -5.72 -4.25 7.03
N LEU A 318 -6.63 -4.14 7.97
CA LEU A 318 -7.82 -3.33 7.74
C LEU A 318 -7.42 -1.88 7.51
N PRO A 319 -7.99 -1.21 6.50
CA PRO A 319 -7.80 0.22 6.27
C PRO A 319 -8.15 1.05 7.51
N SER A 320 -7.39 2.11 7.74
CA SER A 320 -7.57 3.02 8.86
C SER A 320 -7.71 4.47 8.37
N PRO A 321 -8.82 4.80 7.68
CA PRO A 321 -9.08 6.18 7.26
C PRO A 321 -9.31 7.09 8.47
N GLY A 322 -9.08 8.38 8.28
CA GLY A 322 -9.28 9.37 9.34
C GLY A 322 -8.32 10.55 9.28
N PRO A 323 -8.41 11.48 10.24
CA PRO A 323 -7.55 12.65 10.29
C PRO A 323 -6.13 12.28 10.74
N VAL A 324 -5.13 12.88 10.10
CA VAL A 324 -3.72 12.82 10.50
C VAL A 324 -3.49 13.93 11.52
N LEU A 325 -3.44 13.57 12.79
CA LEU A 325 -3.41 14.53 13.92
C LEU A 325 -1.98 14.98 14.25
N ARG A 326 -1.02 14.14 14.04
CA ARG A 326 0.42 14.42 14.13
C ARG A 326 1.14 13.68 13.01
N TYR A 327 2.05 14.37 12.34
CA TYR A 327 2.87 13.80 11.29
C TYR A 327 4.29 14.36 11.38
N ARG A 328 5.29 13.47 11.50
CA ARG A 328 6.69 13.84 11.50
C ARG A 328 7.47 12.83 10.68
N GLU A 329 8.08 13.33 9.62
CA GLU A 329 8.94 12.54 8.75
C GLU A 329 10.31 12.26 9.39
N PRO A 330 10.90 11.10 9.10
CA PRO A 330 12.28 10.84 9.46
C PRO A 330 13.23 11.75 8.68
N GLN A 331 14.30 12.16 9.30
CA GLN A 331 15.35 12.99 8.69
C GLN A 331 16.72 12.36 8.94
N GLY A 332 17.61 12.48 7.97
CA GLY A 332 18.98 12.02 8.10
C GLY A 332 19.69 11.86 6.76
N PRO A 333 21.00 11.65 6.78
CA PRO A 333 21.78 11.40 5.57
C PRO A 333 21.32 10.13 4.85
N GLY A 334 21.06 10.22 3.55
CA GLY A 334 20.62 9.10 2.73
C GLY A 334 19.18 8.67 2.99
N LEU A 335 18.36 9.48 3.67
CA LEU A 335 16.91 9.33 3.78
C LEU A 335 16.20 10.32 2.85
N ARG A 336 15.20 9.82 2.15
CA ARG A 336 14.23 10.57 1.34
C ARG A 336 12.83 10.16 1.77
N VAL A 337 11.91 11.10 1.82
CA VAL A 337 10.49 10.83 2.07
C VAL A 337 9.67 11.47 0.96
N ASP A 338 8.91 10.66 0.25
CA ASP A 338 7.91 11.12 -0.70
C ASP A 338 6.54 10.99 -0.03
N SER A 339 6.01 12.10 0.47
CA SER A 339 4.79 12.13 1.27
C SER A 339 3.59 12.67 0.49
N GLY A 340 2.45 12.00 0.65
CA GLY A 340 1.15 12.48 0.17
C GLY A 340 0.32 13.16 1.27
N VAL A 341 0.80 13.20 2.52
CA VAL A 341 0.08 13.72 3.68
C VAL A 341 0.96 14.64 4.52
N ALA A 342 0.31 15.48 5.30
CA ALA A 342 0.91 16.32 6.33
C ALA A 342 0.04 16.31 7.59
N GLU A 343 0.51 16.93 8.66
CA GLU A 343 -0.31 17.18 9.85
C GLU A 343 -1.55 18.00 9.45
N GLY A 344 -2.73 17.54 9.87
CA GLY A 344 -4.04 18.10 9.49
C GLY A 344 -4.64 17.56 8.20
N SER A 345 -3.93 16.71 7.43
CA SER A 345 -4.51 15.99 6.29
C SER A 345 -5.53 14.94 6.77
N ARG A 346 -6.37 14.48 5.85
CA ARG A 346 -7.32 13.40 6.09
C ARG A 346 -7.06 12.24 5.12
N ILE A 347 -6.98 11.05 5.64
CA ILE A 347 -6.96 9.81 4.83
C ILE A 347 -8.40 9.49 4.46
N HIS A 348 -8.69 9.56 3.17
CA HIS A 348 -10.03 9.34 2.64
C HIS A 348 -10.26 7.87 2.29
N PRO A 349 -11.42 7.25 2.66
CA PRO A 349 -11.69 5.83 2.39
C PRO A 349 -11.86 5.48 0.90
N GLY A 350 -12.07 6.47 0.03
CA GLY A 350 -12.21 6.30 -1.42
C GLY A 350 -10.90 6.16 -2.19
N PHE A 351 -9.76 6.43 -1.55
CA PHE A 351 -8.43 6.34 -2.16
C PHE A 351 -7.61 5.17 -1.61
N ASP A 352 -6.37 5.05 -2.06
CA ASP A 352 -5.42 4.07 -1.57
C ASP A 352 -4.96 4.42 -0.14
N SER A 353 -4.51 3.43 0.61
CA SER A 353 -4.00 3.60 1.97
C SER A 353 -2.58 4.19 2.04
N LEU A 354 -1.90 4.40 0.90
CA LEU A 354 -0.53 4.91 0.85
C LEU A 354 -0.45 6.35 1.35
N MET A 355 0.27 6.54 2.43
CA MET A 355 0.50 7.85 3.05
C MET A 355 1.83 8.46 2.61
N ALA A 356 2.88 7.66 2.63
CA ALA A 356 4.23 8.08 2.29
C ALA A 356 5.09 6.89 1.86
N LYS A 357 6.15 7.19 1.12
CA LYS A 357 7.26 6.28 0.85
C LYS A 357 8.47 6.81 1.61
N VAL A 358 9.11 5.95 2.40
CA VAL A 358 10.37 6.26 3.05
C VAL A 358 11.47 5.46 2.35
N ILE A 359 12.42 6.16 1.78
CA ILE A 359 13.50 5.59 0.98
C ILE A 359 14.82 5.84 1.71
N ALA A 360 15.64 4.80 1.84
CA ALA A 360 16.99 4.93 2.36
C ALA A 360 18.01 4.42 1.36
N SER A 361 19.07 5.18 1.15
CA SER A 361 20.19 4.80 0.28
C SER A 361 21.49 4.67 1.07
N GLY A 362 22.41 3.80 0.59
CA GLY A 362 23.69 3.54 1.21
C GLY A 362 24.71 2.94 0.25
N GLU A 363 25.96 2.86 0.66
CA GLU A 363 27.04 2.22 -0.09
C GLU A 363 26.94 0.69 -0.05
N SER A 364 26.16 0.16 0.88
CA SER A 364 25.84 -1.26 0.99
C SER A 364 24.39 -1.49 1.35
N ARG A 365 23.89 -2.70 1.05
CA ARG A 365 22.54 -3.13 1.44
C ARG A 365 22.30 -3.01 2.95
N GLY A 366 23.29 -3.45 3.75
CA GLY A 366 23.20 -3.38 5.22
C GLY A 366 23.08 -1.94 5.74
N GLU A 367 23.79 -1.00 5.13
CA GLU A 367 23.69 0.41 5.48
C GLU A 367 22.31 0.99 5.11
N ALA A 368 21.80 0.70 3.92
CA ALA A 368 20.45 1.12 3.50
C ALA A 368 19.37 0.55 4.44
N ILE A 369 19.45 -0.74 4.80
CA ILE A 369 18.53 -1.37 5.76
C ILE A 369 18.56 -0.65 7.12
N ASN A 370 19.76 -0.42 7.68
CA ASN A 370 19.88 0.22 8.98
C ASN A 370 19.34 1.64 8.97
N ARG A 371 19.68 2.44 7.94
CA ARG A 371 19.15 3.80 7.78
C ARG A 371 17.62 3.82 7.69
N LEU A 372 17.04 2.91 6.89
CA LEU A 372 15.59 2.82 6.78
C LEU A 372 14.93 2.42 8.09
N ALA A 373 15.47 1.40 8.77
CA ALA A 373 14.94 0.94 10.05
C ALA A 373 15.02 2.01 11.13
N ASP A 374 16.13 2.75 11.20
CA ASP A 374 16.31 3.85 12.15
C ASP A 374 15.41 5.04 11.78
N GLY A 375 15.27 5.35 10.49
CA GLY A 375 14.34 6.37 10.01
C GLY A 375 12.91 6.06 10.41
N LEU A 376 12.41 4.86 10.08
CA LEU A 376 11.04 4.44 10.43
C LEU A 376 10.79 4.42 11.96
N ALA A 377 11.82 4.16 12.77
CA ALA A 377 11.70 4.22 14.23
C ALA A 377 11.48 5.64 14.77
N THR A 378 11.86 6.67 14.01
CA THR A 378 11.66 8.08 14.36
C THR A 378 10.43 8.72 13.70
N MET A 379 9.80 8.01 12.75
CA MET A 379 8.59 8.49 12.09
C MET A 379 7.41 8.49 13.06
N VAL A 380 6.63 9.56 13.04
CA VAL A 380 5.46 9.71 13.90
C VAL A 380 4.22 9.92 13.04
N VAL A 381 3.22 9.07 13.26
CA VAL A 381 1.88 9.22 12.69
C VAL A 381 0.86 8.98 13.78
N HIS A 382 0.11 10.01 14.15
CA HIS A 382 -1.02 9.89 15.07
C HIS A 382 -2.33 10.16 14.34
N GLY A 383 -3.35 9.43 14.69
CA GLY A 383 -4.67 9.43 14.06
C GLY A 383 -4.94 8.07 13.44
N PRO A 384 -4.57 7.83 12.18
CA PRO A 384 -4.73 6.51 11.57
C PRO A 384 -3.77 5.49 12.18
N ARG A 385 -4.17 4.21 12.19
CA ARG A 385 -3.25 3.10 12.41
C ARG A 385 -2.40 2.90 11.16
N THR A 386 -1.15 2.50 11.34
CA THR A 386 -0.21 2.33 10.24
C THR A 386 0.51 0.99 10.32
N ASN A 387 1.10 0.59 9.19
CA ASN A 387 1.96 -0.58 9.11
C ASN A 387 3.40 -0.34 9.60
N LEU A 388 3.73 0.80 10.20
CA LEU A 388 5.08 1.13 10.67
C LEU A 388 5.72 0.05 11.56
N PRO A 389 5.05 -0.50 12.58
CA PRO A 389 5.63 -1.56 13.40
C PRO A 389 5.95 -2.82 12.60
N PHE A 390 5.06 -3.19 11.67
CA PHE A 390 5.25 -4.31 10.77
C PHE A 390 6.47 -4.12 9.87
N LEU A 391 6.64 -2.93 9.26
CA LEU A 391 7.79 -2.59 8.42
C LEU A 391 9.11 -2.74 9.19
N GLN A 392 9.17 -2.24 10.41
CA GLN A 392 10.35 -2.34 11.26
C GLN A 392 10.67 -3.80 11.64
N ALA A 393 9.66 -4.61 11.96
CA ALA A 393 9.84 -6.03 12.23
C ALA A 393 10.36 -6.77 10.99
N ALA A 394 9.81 -6.47 9.81
CA ALA A 394 10.22 -7.07 8.55
C ALA A 394 11.68 -6.74 8.19
N LEU A 395 12.09 -5.48 8.31
CA LEU A 395 13.47 -5.03 8.02
C LEU A 395 14.52 -5.68 8.93
N ARG A 396 14.16 -6.03 10.17
CA ARG A 396 15.05 -6.67 11.14
C ARG A 396 15.00 -8.20 11.10
N HIS A 397 14.10 -8.77 10.30
CA HIS A 397 13.95 -10.22 10.24
C HIS A 397 15.18 -10.88 9.57
N PRO A 398 15.69 -12.01 10.12
CA PRO A 398 16.88 -12.68 9.58
C PRO A 398 16.79 -13.08 8.11
N ASP A 399 15.59 -13.46 7.62
CA ASP A 399 15.40 -13.79 6.21
C ASP A 399 15.54 -12.56 5.30
N PHE A 400 15.00 -11.41 5.72
CA PHE A 400 15.16 -10.17 4.96
C PHE A 400 16.63 -9.72 4.94
N LEU A 401 17.28 -9.73 6.09
CA LEU A 401 18.71 -9.39 6.20
C LEU A 401 19.57 -10.28 5.30
N ALA A 402 19.24 -11.56 5.20
CA ALA A 402 19.94 -12.53 4.36
C ALA A 402 19.47 -12.52 2.88
N GLY A 403 18.53 -11.67 2.49
CA GLY A 403 18.00 -11.60 1.13
C GLY A 403 17.21 -12.83 0.70
N ARG A 404 16.55 -13.54 1.62
CA ARG A 404 15.78 -14.78 1.36
C ARG A 404 14.26 -14.56 1.34
N VAL A 405 13.81 -13.48 0.73
CA VAL A 405 12.38 -13.15 0.66
C VAL A 405 11.79 -13.59 -0.67
N THR A 406 10.59 -14.17 -0.63
CA THR A 406 9.77 -14.62 -1.77
C THR A 406 8.39 -14.01 -1.68
N THR A 407 7.58 -14.13 -2.74
CA THR A 407 6.26 -13.47 -2.83
C THR A 407 5.25 -13.93 -1.78
N ASP A 408 5.43 -15.10 -1.20
CA ASP A 408 4.59 -15.69 -0.13
C ASP A 408 5.15 -15.52 1.29
N TRP A 409 6.33 -14.87 1.41
CA TRP A 409 7.07 -14.77 2.68
C TRP A 409 6.26 -14.10 3.78
N ILE A 410 5.60 -12.95 3.51
CA ILE A 410 4.79 -12.24 4.51
C ILE A 410 3.67 -13.15 5.04
N GLY A 411 2.96 -13.86 4.12
CA GLY A 411 1.85 -14.73 4.51
C GLY A 411 2.25 -15.80 5.52
N SER A 412 3.46 -16.35 5.36
CA SER A 412 3.98 -17.42 6.24
C SER A 412 4.52 -16.91 7.58
N ARG A 413 4.73 -15.60 7.74
CA ARG A 413 5.35 -14.98 8.94
C ARG A 413 4.52 -13.86 9.57
N LEU A 414 3.29 -13.70 9.13
CA LEU A 414 2.43 -12.59 9.54
C LEU A 414 2.27 -12.48 11.06
N GLU A 415 2.09 -13.60 11.73
CA GLU A 415 1.94 -13.67 13.19
C GLU A 415 3.19 -13.19 13.92
N GLU A 416 4.37 -13.56 13.42
CA GLU A 416 5.65 -13.15 13.97
C GLU A 416 5.90 -11.65 13.76
N LEU A 417 5.64 -11.15 12.54
CA LEU A 417 5.84 -9.74 12.16
C LEU A 417 4.87 -8.78 12.87
N ASN A 418 3.73 -9.28 13.36
CA ASN A 418 2.73 -8.48 14.07
C ASN A 418 2.95 -8.42 15.60
N ARG A 419 4.06 -8.96 16.12
CA ARG A 419 4.39 -8.83 17.53
C ARG A 419 4.72 -7.37 17.87
N SER A 420 4.39 -6.97 19.11
CA SER A 420 4.73 -5.63 19.58
C SER A 420 6.25 -5.42 19.61
N LEU A 421 6.69 -4.26 19.16
CA LEU A 421 8.09 -3.80 19.26
C LEU A 421 8.40 -3.30 20.67
N ILE A 422 7.37 -2.94 21.44
CA ILE A 422 7.51 -2.46 22.81
C ILE A 422 7.70 -3.68 23.71
N PRO A 423 8.78 -3.77 24.49
CA PRO A 423 8.94 -4.85 25.45
C PRO A 423 7.73 -4.98 26.39
N PRO A 424 7.23 -6.20 26.67
CA PRO A 424 6.01 -6.39 27.47
C PRO A 424 6.04 -5.69 28.83
N GLU A 425 7.20 -5.65 29.49
CA GLU A 425 7.35 -4.96 30.77
C GLU A 425 7.21 -3.44 30.62
N LEU A 426 7.77 -2.85 29.57
CA LEU A 426 7.59 -1.42 29.27
C LEU A 426 6.13 -1.13 28.93
N GLU A 427 5.50 -1.92 28.08
CA GLU A 427 4.09 -1.77 27.70
C GLU A 427 3.18 -1.84 28.94
N ARG A 428 3.42 -2.79 29.83
CA ARG A 428 2.70 -2.91 31.09
C ARG A 428 2.82 -1.65 31.94
N ARG A 429 4.02 -1.07 32.05
CA ARG A 429 4.28 0.17 32.82
C ARG A 429 3.64 1.39 32.17
N LEU A 430 3.66 1.52 30.84
CA LEU A 430 3.02 2.59 30.08
C LEU A 430 1.48 2.52 30.18
N SER A 431 0.93 1.35 30.39
CA SER A 431 -0.51 1.12 30.49
C SER A 431 -1.09 1.38 31.88
N THR A 432 -0.28 1.68 32.89
CA THR A 432 -0.77 1.96 34.25
C THR A 432 -1.60 3.24 34.31
N ALA A 433 -2.61 3.28 35.18
CA ALA A 433 -3.44 4.47 35.38
C ALA A 433 -2.58 5.69 35.79
N GLY A 434 -1.64 5.52 36.71
CA GLY A 434 -0.74 6.57 37.17
C GLY A 434 0.15 7.13 36.05
N PHE A 435 0.68 6.28 35.16
CA PHE A 435 1.43 6.77 34.00
C PHE A 435 0.53 7.56 33.05
N ARG A 436 -0.64 7.03 32.68
CA ARG A 436 -1.60 7.68 31.79
C ARG A 436 -2.08 9.03 32.33
N GLU A 437 -2.30 9.14 33.63
CA GLU A 437 -2.67 10.39 34.27
C GLU A 437 -1.55 11.43 34.18
N ARG A 438 -0.30 11.05 34.48
CA ARG A 438 0.87 11.92 34.32
C ARG A 438 1.07 12.35 32.87
N LEU A 439 0.92 11.43 31.91
CA LEU A 439 1.00 11.72 30.50
C LEU A 439 -0.05 12.75 30.08
N ALA A 440 -1.29 12.60 30.57
CA ALA A 440 -2.38 13.54 30.27
C ALA A 440 -2.10 14.94 30.82
N ILE A 441 -1.55 15.05 32.03
CA ILE A 441 -1.15 16.33 32.62
C ILE A 441 -0.10 17.03 31.74
N VAL A 442 0.92 16.27 31.33
CA VAL A 442 2.02 16.80 30.51
C VAL A 442 1.53 17.26 29.13
N LEU A 443 0.74 16.42 28.45
CA LEU A 443 0.30 16.71 27.09
C LEU A 443 -0.77 17.80 27.00
N ARG A 444 -1.70 17.87 27.97
CA ARG A 444 -2.77 18.86 27.96
C ARG A 444 -2.36 20.19 28.60
N GLY A 445 -1.27 20.20 29.36
CA GLY A 445 -0.81 21.39 30.09
C GLY A 445 -1.74 21.82 31.23
N GLU A 446 -2.62 20.93 31.66
CA GLU A 446 -3.57 21.19 32.76
C GLU A 446 -2.87 20.83 34.08
N GLY A 447 -2.40 21.83 34.79
CA GLY A 447 -1.99 21.64 36.19
C GLY A 447 -3.17 21.17 37.02
N SER A 448 -2.93 20.25 37.98
CA SER A 448 -3.94 19.91 38.98
C SER A 448 -4.34 21.18 39.75
N SER A 449 -5.65 21.45 39.81
CA SER A 449 -6.19 22.64 40.48
C SER A 449 -6.31 22.49 42.00
N SER A 450 -5.84 21.36 42.57
CA SER A 450 -5.88 21.12 44.01
C SER A 450 -4.49 21.03 44.61
N GLU A 451 -4.21 21.83 45.64
CA GLU A 451 -2.98 21.78 46.41
C GLU A 451 -2.78 20.42 47.15
N ASP A 452 -3.84 19.61 47.21
CA ASP A 452 -3.84 18.30 47.88
C ASP A 452 -3.56 17.12 46.94
N ASP A 453 -3.36 17.37 45.60
CA ASP A 453 -3.02 16.30 44.68
C ASP A 453 -1.54 15.91 44.79
N PRO A 454 -1.21 14.68 45.20
CA PRO A 454 0.17 14.22 45.30
C PRO A 454 0.96 14.34 44.00
N ALA A 455 0.29 14.30 42.82
CA ALA A 455 0.90 14.46 41.52
C ALA A 455 1.32 15.92 41.25
N ALA A 456 0.59 16.91 41.81
CA ALA A 456 0.92 18.33 41.66
C ALA A 456 2.23 18.74 42.33
N ARG A 457 2.66 18.04 43.39
CA ARG A 457 3.90 18.34 44.12
C ARG A 457 5.18 18.06 43.33
N PHE A 458 5.09 17.34 42.24
CA PHE A 458 6.24 16.95 41.39
C PHE A 458 6.09 17.37 39.95
N LEU A 459 5.14 18.27 39.67
CA LEU A 459 4.92 18.86 38.36
C LEU A 459 5.72 20.17 38.26
N GLU A 460 6.76 20.16 37.44
CA GLU A 460 7.52 21.34 37.05
C GLU A 460 7.12 21.72 35.62
N ILE A 461 6.45 22.85 35.45
CA ILE A 461 6.01 23.37 34.15
C ILE A 461 6.76 24.65 33.85
N GLY A 462 7.60 24.65 32.82
CA GLY A 462 8.17 25.83 32.20
C GLY A 462 7.38 26.24 30.96
N ASN A 463 7.79 27.33 30.31
CA ASN A 463 7.15 27.76 29.05
C ASN A 463 7.28 26.70 27.95
N ASP A 464 8.43 26.04 27.88
CA ASP A 464 8.79 25.10 26.81
C ASP A 464 8.95 23.64 27.29
N TYR A 465 8.79 23.37 28.59
CA TYR A 465 8.92 22.03 29.13
C TYR A 465 7.89 21.73 30.24
N ALA A 466 7.61 20.44 30.43
CA ALA A 466 6.88 19.93 31.58
C ALA A 466 7.57 18.67 32.10
N ARG A 467 7.72 18.58 33.41
CA ARG A 467 8.37 17.45 34.08
C ARG A 467 7.44 16.91 35.18
N VAL A 468 7.18 15.63 35.17
CA VAL A 468 6.38 14.95 36.21
C VAL A 468 7.16 13.77 36.75
N GLY A 469 7.35 13.73 38.05
CA GLY A 469 7.99 12.62 38.76
C GLY A 469 7.19 12.21 40.00
N SER A 470 7.33 10.99 40.43
CA SER A 470 6.86 10.53 41.74
C SER A 470 8.01 9.87 42.51
N PRO A 471 8.48 10.44 43.61
CA PRO A 471 9.53 9.80 44.41
C PRO A 471 9.01 8.71 45.35
N TYR A 472 7.69 8.52 45.44
CA TYR A 472 7.07 7.64 46.43
C TYR A 472 6.46 6.35 45.89
N GLU A 473 6.34 6.23 44.54
CA GLU A 473 5.95 4.97 43.91
C GLU A 473 7.20 4.21 43.44
N GLU A 474 7.48 3.11 44.11
CA GLU A 474 8.54 2.18 43.73
C GLU A 474 8.31 1.72 42.26
N GLY A 475 9.24 2.04 41.38
CA GLY A 475 9.11 1.71 39.96
C GLY A 475 8.36 2.73 39.08
N ALA A 476 7.98 3.90 39.61
CA ALA A 476 7.32 4.94 38.80
C ALA A 476 8.20 5.49 37.68
N LEU A 477 7.59 5.71 36.50
CA LEU A 477 8.26 6.32 35.35
C LEU A 477 8.25 7.85 35.50
N ARG A 478 9.40 8.47 35.23
CA ARG A 478 9.55 9.92 35.11
C ARG A 478 9.32 10.33 33.66
N LEU A 479 8.62 11.44 33.45
CA LEU A 479 8.33 12.03 32.16
C LEU A 479 8.96 13.43 32.09
N ASP A 480 9.82 13.65 31.13
CA ASP A 480 10.34 14.97 30.76
C ASP A 480 9.82 15.29 29.34
N PHE A 481 9.01 16.32 29.19
CA PHE A 481 8.33 16.67 27.94
C PHE A 481 8.79 18.03 27.41
N ASP A 482 9.23 18.06 26.17
CA ASP A 482 9.50 19.26 25.43
C ASP A 482 8.27 19.66 24.61
N ARG A 483 7.66 20.78 24.96
CA ARG A 483 6.44 21.27 24.29
C ARG A 483 6.68 21.75 22.87
N SER A 484 7.86 22.24 22.58
CA SER A 484 8.19 22.79 21.26
C SER A 484 8.33 21.69 20.21
N SER A 485 8.94 20.57 20.56
CA SER A 485 9.17 19.41 19.68
C SER A 485 8.08 18.34 19.83
N GLY A 486 7.34 18.31 20.96
CA GLY A 486 6.44 17.21 21.32
C GLY A 486 7.18 15.95 21.77
N GLU A 487 8.49 16.04 22.02
CA GLU A 487 9.31 14.92 22.49
C GLU A 487 9.12 14.66 23.99
N LEU A 488 9.11 13.40 24.33
CA LEU A 488 8.98 12.87 25.67
C LEU A 488 10.17 11.98 25.98
N ARG A 489 10.84 12.20 27.13
CA ARG A 489 11.81 11.26 27.67
C ARG A 489 11.17 10.53 28.83
N ILE A 490 11.21 9.22 28.76
CA ILE A 490 10.64 8.31 29.77
C ILE A 490 11.82 7.60 30.42
N SER A 491 11.97 7.77 31.72
CA SER A 491 13.01 7.10 32.50
C SER A 491 12.44 6.53 33.80
N GLY A 492 13.12 5.57 34.39
CA GLY A 492 12.71 4.96 35.65
C GLY A 492 13.74 3.99 36.19
N PRO A 493 13.53 3.46 37.42
CA PRO A 493 14.38 2.42 37.97
C PRO A 493 14.44 1.22 37.01
N ASP A 494 15.64 0.72 36.75
CA ASP A 494 15.90 -0.44 35.90
C ASP A 494 15.39 -0.32 34.45
N LEU A 495 15.13 0.90 33.99
CA LEU A 495 14.73 1.19 32.60
C LEU A 495 15.72 2.18 31.99
N PRO A 496 16.35 1.86 30.82
CA PRO A 496 17.09 2.86 30.07
C PRO A 496 16.17 4.00 29.66
N GLU A 497 16.71 5.21 29.51
CA GLU A 497 15.93 6.34 28.99
C GLU A 497 15.35 6.00 27.61
N VAL A 498 14.03 6.11 27.48
CA VAL A 498 13.30 5.85 26.25
C VAL A 498 12.77 7.18 25.72
N ARG A 499 13.06 7.46 24.45
CA ARG A 499 12.46 8.60 23.74
C ARG A 499 11.12 8.21 23.16
N ALA A 500 10.16 9.12 23.27
CA ALA A 500 8.82 8.95 22.76
C ALA A 500 8.29 10.28 22.19
N VAL A 501 7.20 10.22 21.45
CA VAL A 501 6.45 11.40 21.02
C VAL A 501 5.01 11.25 21.46
N GLY A 502 4.49 12.25 22.18
CA GLY A 502 3.13 12.25 22.69
C GLY A 502 2.26 13.33 22.05
N SER A 503 0.98 13.04 21.86
CA SER A 503 -0.02 14.03 21.48
C SER A 503 -1.41 13.71 22.03
N VAL A 504 -2.26 14.73 22.11
CA VAL A 504 -3.69 14.59 22.42
C VAL A 504 -4.43 14.27 21.12
N VAL A 505 -5.09 13.10 21.09
CA VAL A 505 -5.83 12.62 19.91
C VAL A 505 -7.29 13.04 19.97
N SER A 506 -7.87 12.96 21.17
CA SER A 506 -9.25 13.36 21.42
C SER A 506 -9.40 13.88 22.86
N PRO A 507 -10.56 14.41 23.25
CA PRO A 507 -10.80 14.74 24.66
C PRO A 507 -10.58 13.59 25.64
N LYS A 508 -10.60 12.35 25.17
CA LYS A 508 -10.44 11.13 26.00
C LYS A 508 -9.15 10.39 25.76
N ASP A 509 -8.53 10.56 24.59
CA ASP A 509 -7.44 9.72 24.14
C ASP A 509 -6.17 10.52 23.92
N MET A 510 -5.04 9.87 24.21
CA MET A 510 -3.70 10.33 23.95
C MET A 510 -2.98 9.30 23.10
N ALA A 511 -2.12 9.73 22.18
CA ALA A 511 -1.23 8.85 21.45
C ALA A 511 0.20 9.01 21.96
N LEU A 512 0.90 7.91 22.09
CA LEU A 512 2.30 7.83 22.48
C LEU A 512 3.05 6.93 21.51
N THR A 513 3.95 7.50 20.71
CA THR A 513 4.84 6.72 19.85
C THR A 513 6.12 6.41 20.59
N VAL A 514 6.40 5.14 20.78
CA VAL A 514 7.58 4.59 21.45
C VAL A 514 8.20 3.53 20.56
N LEU A 515 9.51 3.62 20.29
CA LEU A 515 10.21 2.67 19.41
C LEU A 515 9.54 2.49 18.03
N GLY A 516 8.90 3.56 17.53
CA GLY A 516 8.18 3.55 16.25
C GLY A 516 6.81 2.86 16.28
N GLU A 517 6.34 2.42 17.44
CA GLU A 517 4.98 1.91 17.65
C GLU A 517 4.12 2.92 18.39
N THR A 518 2.92 3.19 17.89
CA THR A 518 2.00 4.14 18.51
C THR A 518 0.96 3.42 19.39
N LEU A 519 0.98 3.73 20.67
CA LEU A 519 -0.05 3.34 21.64
C LEU A 519 -1.12 4.43 21.72
N VAL A 520 -2.39 4.05 21.69
CA VAL A 520 -3.50 4.94 22.04
C VAL A 520 -3.90 4.64 23.48
N LEU A 521 -3.78 5.65 24.33
CA LEU A 521 -3.98 5.56 25.78
C LEU A 521 -5.16 6.44 26.18
N GLU A 522 -6.11 5.89 26.93
CA GLU A 522 -7.23 6.65 27.45
C GLU A 522 -6.77 7.54 28.62
N ASP A 523 -7.20 8.82 28.63
CA ASP A 523 -7.00 9.73 29.74
C ASP A 523 -7.92 9.33 30.92
N PRO A 524 -7.40 8.84 32.04
CA PRO A 524 -8.24 8.39 33.16
C PRO A 524 -9.00 9.54 33.83
N ARG A 525 -8.60 10.79 33.58
CA ARG A 525 -9.26 12.00 34.13
C ARG A 525 -10.41 12.48 33.26
N ALA A 526 -10.50 12.00 31.99
CA ALA A 526 -11.59 12.37 31.12
C ALA A 526 -12.91 12.00 31.80
N ARG A 527 -13.63 13.02 32.35
CA ARG A 527 -14.94 12.83 32.92
C ARG A 527 -15.81 12.15 31.88
N VAL A 528 -16.09 10.89 32.14
CA VAL A 528 -17.07 10.14 31.38
C VAL A 528 -18.41 10.86 31.56
N HIS A 529 -18.73 11.82 30.69
CA HIS A 529 -20.12 11.98 30.34
C HIS A 529 -20.46 10.62 29.72
N ARG A 530 -21.03 9.73 30.55
CA ARG A 530 -21.68 8.52 30.10
C ARG A 530 -22.79 8.95 29.12
N ARG A 531 -22.44 9.24 27.85
CA ARG A 531 -23.27 8.70 26.79
C ARG A 531 -23.24 7.22 27.11
N ARG A 532 -24.39 6.66 27.49
CA ARG A 532 -24.56 5.22 27.61
C ARG A 532 -23.83 4.64 26.41
N HIS A 533 -22.67 4.00 26.64
CA HIS A 533 -22.15 3.08 25.66
C HIS A 533 -23.33 2.15 25.45
N HIS A 534 -23.92 2.25 24.28
CA HIS A 534 -24.88 1.29 23.85
C HIS A 534 -24.05 0.01 23.80
N ILE A 535 -24.21 -0.85 24.79
CA ILE A 535 -23.68 -2.21 24.73
C ILE A 535 -24.36 -2.76 23.50
N PRO A 536 -23.63 -3.11 22.42
CA PRO A 536 -24.26 -3.66 21.23
C PRO A 536 -25.18 -4.79 21.68
N SER A 537 -26.45 -4.74 21.34
CA SER A 537 -27.33 -5.90 21.53
C SER A 537 -26.76 -7.04 20.69
N GLU A 538 -26.90 -8.28 21.13
CA GLU A 538 -26.34 -9.46 20.43
C GLU A 538 -26.72 -9.53 18.94
N GLY A 539 -27.78 -8.84 18.51
CA GLY A 539 -28.25 -8.77 17.12
C GLY A 539 -27.79 -7.54 16.31
N GLU A 540 -27.05 -6.59 16.90
CA GLU A 540 -26.55 -5.42 16.13
C GLU A 540 -25.37 -5.78 15.24
N VAL A 541 -25.51 -5.57 13.93
CA VAL A 541 -24.43 -5.76 12.96
C VAL A 541 -23.93 -4.40 12.47
N ARG A 542 -22.66 -4.13 12.68
CA ARG A 542 -22.03 -2.85 12.35
C ARG A 542 -20.97 -3.00 11.27
N ALA A 543 -20.75 -1.93 10.51
CA ALA A 543 -19.60 -1.83 9.61
C ALA A 543 -18.30 -1.96 10.44
N PRO A 544 -17.29 -2.68 9.94
CA PRO A 544 -16.01 -2.78 10.64
C PRO A 544 -15.22 -1.46 10.59
N MET A 545 -15.52 -0.57 9.64
CA MET A 545 -14.83 0.69 9.40
C MET A 545 -15.62 1.63 8.50
N ALA A 546 -15.10 2.84 8.27
CA ALA A 546 -15.59 3.76 7.23
C ALA A 546 -15.39 3.17 5.83
N GLY A 547 -16.33 3.42 4.93
CA GLY A 547 -16.27 2.90 3.56
C GLY A 547 -17.58 3.08 2.80
N ARG A 548 -17.62 2.62 1.54
CA ARG A 548 -18.82 2.65 0.71
C ARG A 548 -19.51 1.29 0.73
N VAL A 549 -20.80 1.25 0.94
CA VAL A 549 -21.61 0.04 0.82
C VAL A 549 -21.73 -0.31 -0.66
N LEU A 550 -21.11 -1.43 -1.08
CA LEU A 550 -21.19 -1.90 -2.47
C LEU A 550 -22.44 -2.70 -2.72
N GLU A 551 -22.82 -3.56 -1.79
CA GLU A 551 -23.91 -4.50 -1.94
C GLU A 551 -24.60 -4.74 -0.60
N VAL A 552 -25.92 -4.84 -0.60
CA VAL A 552 -26.73 -5.26 0.53
C VAL A 552 -27.45 -6.56 0.14
N LYS A 553 -27.05 -7.68 0.76
CA LYS A 553 -27.51 -9.04 0.39
C LYS A 553 -28.77 -9.51 1.11
N VAL A 554 -29.32 -8.68 2.00
CA VAL A 554 -30.46 -9.05 2.85
C VAL A 554 -31.50 -7.94 2.89
N SER A 555 -32.72 -8.34 3.17
CA SER A 555 -33.87 -7.46 3.38
C SER A 555 -34.51 -7.70 4.76
N ALA A 556 -35.24 -6.72 5.26
CA ALA A 556 -35.99 -6.90 6.50
C ALA A 556 -37.00 -8.06 6.36
N GLY A 557 -36.98 -8.99 7.29
CA GLY A 557 -37.79 -10.20 7.27
C GLY A 557 -37.05 -11.47 6.85
N ASP A 558 -35.86 -11.37 6.25
CA ASP A 558 -35.05 -12.52 5.83
C ASP A 558 -34.54 -13.31 7.04
N LEU A 559 -34.43 -14.63 6.89
CA LEU A 559 -33.78 -15.52 7.85
C LEU A 559 -32.34 -15.74 7.44
N VAL A 560 -31.42 -15.52 8.37
CA VAL A 560 -29.98 -15.68 8.16
C VAL A 560 -29.40 -16.65 9.19
N GLU A 561 -28.37 -17.39 8.77
CA GLU A 561 -27.55 -18.21 9.65
C GLU A 561 -26.33 -17.41 10.12
N GLU A 562 -25.72 -17.83 11.26
CA GLU A 562 -24.46 -17.29 11.71
C GLU A 562 -23.39 -17.40 10.61
N GLY A 563 -22.64 -16.31 10.33
CA GLY A 563 -21.67 -16.24 9.28
C GLY A 563 -22.20 -15.90 7.89
N ALA A 564 -23.53 -15.77 7.71
CA ALA A 564 -24.12 -15.32 6.45
C ALA A 564 -23.67 -13.89 6.10
N VAL A 565 -23.34 -13.63 4.84
CA VAL A 565 -22.93 -12.29 4.38
C VAL A 565 -24.17 -11.40 4.24
N LEU A 566 -24.22 -10.30 4.98
CA LEU A 566 -25.32 -9.34 5.01
C LEU A 566 -25.09 -8.16 4.07
N ALA A 567 -23.85 -7.68 3.99
CA ALA A 567 -23.46 -6.57 3.12
C ALA A 567 -21.99 -6.70 2.73
N VAL A 568 -21.62 -5.99 1.66
CA VAL A 568 -20.22 -5.80 1.27
C VAL A 568 -19.88 -4.32 1.36
N VAL A 569 -18.85 -3.98 2.13
CA VAL A 569 -18.36 -2.60 2.28
C VAL A 569 -16.98 -2.50 1.64
N GLU A 570 -16.78 -1.49 0.80
CA GLU A 570 -15.48 -1.18 0.22
C GLU A 570 -14.85 -0.01 0.96
N SER A 571 -13.60 -0.18 1.37
CA SER A 571 -12.73 0.89 1.88
C SER A 571 -11.34 0.71 1.27
N MET A 572 -10.79 1.79 0.71
CA MET A 572 -9.44 1.79 0.12
C MET A 572 -9.21 0.61 -0.84
N LYS A 573 -10.16 0.37 -1.75
CA LYS A 573 -10.17 -0.75 -2.72
C LYS A 573 -10.26 -2.15 -2.10
N MET A 574 -10.36 -2.27 -0.79
CA MET A 574 -10.61 -3.54 -0.11
C MET A 574 -12.12 -3.77 0.06
N GLN A 575 -12.59 -4.91 -0.41
CA GLN A 575 -13.98 -5.35 -0.21
C GLN A 575 -14.04 -6.25 1.02
N ILE A 576 -14.91 -5.90 1.95
CA ILE A 576 -15.06 -6.58 3.23
C ILE A 576 -16.49 -7.07 3.35
N GLU A 577 -16.64 -8.38 3.49
CA GLU A 577 -17.91 -9.01 3.79
C GLU A 577 -18.29 -8.76 5.25
N VAL A 578 -19.43 -8.12 5.48
CA VAL A 578 -20.01 -7.96 6.80
C VAL A 578 -20.95 -9.14 7.04
N LYS A 579 -20.63 -9.95 8.05
CA LYS A 579 -21.30 -11.22 8.34
C LYS A 579 -22.19 -11.13 9.56
N ALA A 580 -23.24 -11.94 9.58
CA ALA A 580 -24.09 -12.13 10.75
C ALA A 580 -23.29 -12.76 11.89
N ALA A 581 -23.31 -12.13 13.07
CA ALA A 581 -22.68 -12.66 14.27
C ALA A 581 -23.51 -13.77 14.93
N MET A 582 -24.79 -13.87 14.57
CA MET A 582 -25.71 -14.88 15.06
C MET A 582 -26.76 -15.21 13.98
N GLY A 583 -27.36 -16.37 14.06
CA GLY A 583 -28.54 -16.72 13.26
C GLY A 583 -29.79 -16.03 13.79
N GLY A 584 -30.73 -15.68 12.90
CA GLY A 584 -32.01 -15.05 13.29
C GLY A 584 -32.72 -14.40 12.11
N ARG A 585 -33.74 -13.61 12.42
CA ARG A 585 -34.49 -12.84 11.41
C ARG A 585 -33.97 -11.40 11.34
N ILE A 586 -33.71 -10.89 10.16
CA ILE A 586 -33.36 -9.48 9.94
C ILE A 586 -34.55 -8.60 10.32
N GLU A 587 -34.43 -7.83 11.41
CA GLU A 587 -35.46 -6.90 11.86
C GLU A 587 -35.43 -5.62 11.01
N LYS A 588 -34.23 -5.07 10.78
CA LYS A 588 -34.02 -3.84 10.04
C LYS A 588 -32.73 -3.90 9.25
N VAL A 589 -32.74 -3.28 8.08
CA VAL A 589 -31.56 -2.90 7.30
C VAL A 589 -31.53 -1.37 7.29
N LEU A 590 -30.42 -0.78 7.71
CA LEU A 590 -30.29 0.66 7.96
C LEU A 590 -29.42 1.39 6.93
N VAL A 591 -28.86 0.66 5.98
CA VAL A 591 -27.96 1.19 4.95
C VAL A 591 -28.46 0.82 3.56
N LYS A 592 -27.99 1.54 2.56
CA LYS A 592 -28.31 1.32 1.12
C LYS A 592 -27.03 1.17 0.32
N GLU A 593 -27.14 0.49 -0.82
CA GLU A 593 -26.06 0.44 -1.81
C GLU A 593 -25.66 1.85 -2.27
N GLY A 594 -24.34 2.10 -2.36
CA GLY A 594 -23.75 3.38 -2.69
C GLY A 594 -23.58 4.34 -1.51
N GLU A 595 -24.14 4.05 -0.35
CA GLU A 595 -24.00 4.87 0.86
C GLU A 595 -22.58 4.88 1.38
N VAL A 596 -22.09 6.05 1.80
CA VAL A 596 -20.75 6.21 2.40
C VAL A 596 -20.89 6.28 3.91
N LEU A 597 -20.20 5.41 4.60
CA LEU A 597 -20.16 5.29 6.06
C LEU A 597 -18.93 6.01 6.60
N ASP A 598 -19.10 6.86 7.59
CA ASP A 598 -18.01 7.62 8.22
C ASP A 598 -17.26 6.81 9.31
N GLY A 599 -17.74 5.62 9.65
CA GLY A 599 -17.16 4.78 10.70
C GLY A 599 -17.90 3.46 10.90
N PRO A 600 -17.77 2.82 12.08
CA PRO A 600 -18.44 1.57 12.40
C PRO A 600 -19.95 1.79 12.68
N GLU A 601 -20.68 2.22 11.66
CA GLU A 601 -22.11 2.47 11.74
C GLU A 601 -22.93 1.19 11.77
N LEU A 602 -24.16 1.28 12.28
CA LEU A 602 -25.09 0.16 12.37
C LEU A 602 -25.68 -0.14 10.96
N LEU A 603 -25.43 -1.33 10.44
CA LEU A 603 -25.88 -1.79 9.12
C LEU A 603 -27.22 -2.51 9.18
N ALA A 604 -27.37 -3.43 10.12
CA ALA A 604 -28.56 -4.25 10.29
C ALA A 604 -28.77 -4.66 11.77
N VAL A 605 -29.99 -5.07 12.05
CA VAL A 605 -30.38 -5.66 13.35
C VAL A 605 -30.98 -7.03 13.09
N ILE A 606 -30.47 -8.05 13.80
CA ILE A 606 -30.96 -9.43 13.78
C ILE A 606 -31.73 -9.65 15.07
N ALA A 607 -32.96 -10.14 14.97
CA ALA A 607 -33.73 -10.65 16.08
C ALA A 607 -33.50 -12.15 16.21
N GLY A 608 -33.12 -12.61 17.40
CA GLY A 608 -32.91 -14.02 17.71
C GLY A 608 -34.23 -14.80 17.89
#